data_b0aeeac5a58e464a80c4cd0090af2c9e
#
_entry.id   b0aeeac5a58e464a80c4cd0090af2c9e
#
_cell.length_a   1.000
_cell.length_b   1.000
_cell.length_c   1.000
_cell.angle_alpha   90.00
_cell.angle_beta   90.00
_cell.angle_gamma   90.00
#
_symmetry.space_group_name_H-M   'P 1'
#
loop_
_entity.id
_entity.type
_entity.pdbx_description
1 polymer ?
#
loop_
_entity_poly.entity_id
_entity_poly.type
_entity_poly.pdbx_seq_one_letter_code
_entity_poly.pdbx_strand_id
1 'polypeptide(L)'
;MSVSIAANPALVTQLKGLEIDLFIFSCEGVDEHGVLWDPSEHNAGFKALLLNRASQSLLLIDKSKFMRASEVKIGQLSQVTQIIQSDKRQAARDGLTR
;
A
#
# COMPACT_ATOMS: atom_id res chain seq x y z
N MET A 1 0.65 9.28 9.65
CA MET A 1 1.94 9.58 9.05
C MET A 1 2.05 8.96 7.68
N SER A 2 2.47 9.74 6.74
CA SER A 2 2.62 9.29 5.37
C SER A 2 4.05 8.81 5.15
N VAL A 3 4.19 7.66 4.53
CA VAL A 3 5.51 7.12 4.23
C VAL A 3 5.60 6.91 2.73
N SER A 4 6.21 7.84 2.06
CA SER A 4 6.46 7.74 0.64
C SER A 4 7.96 7.64 0.42
N ILE A 5 8.53 6.58 0.90
CA ILE A 5 9.98 6.46 0.96
C ILE A 5 10.42 5.28 0.14
N ALA A 6 11.48 5.48 -0.63
CA ALA A 6 12.11 4.38 -1.33
C ALA A 6 12.67 3.40 -0.31
N ALA A 7 12.54 2.13 -0.58
CA ALA A 7 13.02 1.10 0.31
C ALA A 7 14.54 1.20 0.44
N ASN A 8 14.99 1.52 1.63
CA ASN A 8 16.39 1.63 1.96
C ASN A 8 16.67 0.63 3.07
N PRO A 9 17.63 -0.29 2.89
CA PRO A 9 17.90 -1.31 3.90
C PRO A 9 18.21 -0.74 5.29
N ALA A 10 18.92 0.37 5.35
CA ALA A 10 19.22 1.00 6.64
C ALA A 10 17.96 1.53 7.29
N LEU A 11 17.09 2.13 6.50
CA LEU A 11 15.82 2.64 6.99
C LEU A 11 14.91 1.51 7.48
N VAL A 12 14.86 0.43 6.73
CA VAL A 12 14.07 -0.74 7.12
C VAL A 12 14.55 -1.29 8.46
N THR A 13 15.85 -1.35 8.65
CA THR A 13 16.43 -1.83 9.90
C THR A 13 16.02 -0.93 11.06
N GLN A 14 16.04 0.38 10.85
CA GLN A 14 15.62 1.33 11.87
C GLN A 14 14.15 1.21 12.21
N LEU A 15 13.33 0.97 11.20
CA LEU A 15 11.88 0.89 11.39
C LEU A 15 11.44 -0.36 12.14
N LYS A 16 12.27 -1.38 12.17
CA LYS A 16 11.90 -2.63 12.82
C LYS A 16 11.55 -2.48 14.29
N GLY A 17 12.12 -1.50 14.96
CA GLY A 17 11.87 -1.28 16.37
C GLY A 17 10.82 -0.24 16.67
N LEU A 18 10.22 0.37 15.65
CA LEU A 18 9.26 1.44 15.84
C LEU A 18 7.83 0.92 15.89
N GLU A 19 7.02 1.61 16.66
CA GLU A 19 5.58 1.40 16.64
C GLU A 19 4.97 2.40 15.68
N ILE A 20 4.09 1.91 14.83
CA ILE A 20 3.44 2.73 13.81
C ILE A 20 1.95 2.71 14.07
N ASP A 21 1.36 3.87 14.27
CA ASP A 21 -0.07 3.96 14.55
C ASP A 21 -0.89 3.76 13.30
N LEU A 22 -0.46 4.37 12.21
CA LEU A 22 -1.21 4.32 10.96
C LEU A 22 -0.25 4.28 9.79
N PHE A 23 -0.45 3.29 8.92
CA PHE A 23 0.30 3.16 7.68
C PHE A 23 -0.64 3.39 6.51
N ILE A 24 -0.39 4.43 5.73
CA ILE A 24 -1.17 4.74 4.54
C ILE A 24 -0.34 4.37 3.33
N PHE A 25 -0.90 3.54 2.46
CA PHE A 25 -0.11 3.06 1.33
C PHE A 25 -1.00 2.76 0.13
N SER A 26 -0.36 2.53 -0.99
CA SER A 26 -1.02 2.09 -2.21
C SER A 26 -0.27 0.87 -2.76
N CYS A 27 -0.89 0.18 -3.69
CA CYS A 27 -0.25 -0.96 -4.33
C CYS A 27 -0.58 -0.97 -5.82
N GLU A 28 0.11 -1.80 -6.56
CA GLU A 28 -0.06 -1.86 -8.01
C GLU A 28 -1.26 -2.71 -8.41
N GLY A 29 -1.63 -3.66 -7.58
CA GLY A 29 -2.78 -4.49 -7.89
C GLY A 29 -3.28 -5.28 -6.71
N VAL A 30 -4.55 -5.65 -6.78
CA VAL A 30 -5.19 -6.56 -5.85
C VAL A 30 -5.85 -7.63 -6.70
N ASP A 31 -5.46 -8.87 -6.54
CA ASP A 31 -6.01 -9.94 -7.37
C ASP A 31 -7.33 -10.47 -6.80
N GLU A 32 -7.87 -11.47 -7.47
CA GLU A 32 -9.16 -12.04 -7.08
C GLU A 32 -9.13 -12.76 -5.74
N HIS A 33 -7.95 -13.09 -5.25
CA HIS A 33 -7.78 -13.74 -3.95
C HIS A 33 -7.44 -12.77 -2.83
N GLY A 34 -7.44 -11.47 -3.14
CA GLY A 34 -7.13 -10.46 -2.15
C GLY A 34 -5.64 -10.29 -1.88
N VAL A 35 -4.79 -10.76 -2.77
CA VAL A 35 -3.35 -10.58 -2.62
C VAL A 35 -2.98 -9.19 -3.11
N LEU A 36 -2.20 -8.47 -2.31
CA LEU A 36 -1.70 -7.15 -2.64
C LEU A 36 -0.37 -7.28 -3.37
N TRP A 37 -0.24 -6.62 -4.51
CA TRP A 37 0.91 -6.75 -5.39
C TRP A 37 1.63 -5.44 -5.62
N ASP A 38 2.93 -5.53 -5.84
CA ASP A 38 3.77 -4.39 -6.17
C ASP A 38 4.78 -4.83 -7.23
N PRO A 39 5.19 -3.95 -8.15
CA PRO A 39 6.16 -4.34 -9.17
C PRO A 39 7.59 -4.42 -8.65
N SER A 40 7.88 -3.81 -7.53
CA SER A 40 9.24 -3.72 -6.99
C SER A 40 9.39 -4.55 -5.73
N GLU A 41 10.41 -5.40 -5.72
CA GLU A 41 10.72 -6.22 -4.57
C GLU A 41 11.07 -5.38 -3.35
N HIS A 42 11.79 -4.29 -3.55
CA HIS A 42 12.14 -3.38 -2.47
C HIS A 42 10.90 -2.71 -1.88
N ASN A 43 10.04 -2.21 -2.73
CA ASN A 43 8.82 -1.55 -2.26
C ASN A 43 7.88 -2.53 -1.59
N ALA A 44 7.76 -3.72 -2.14
CA ALA A 44 6.89 -4.74 -1.56
C ALA A 44 7.38 -5.16 -0.18
N GLY A 45 8.68 -5.37 -0.03
CA GLY A 45 9.26 -5.73 1.27
C GLY A 45 9.06 -4.64 2.31
N PHE A 46 9.26 -3.40 1.91
CA PHE A 46 9.08 -2.25 2.79
C PHE A 46 7.62 -2.12 3.21
N LYS A 47 6.70 -2.25 2.26
CA LYS A 47 5.27 -2.17 2.56
C LYS A 47 4.81 -3.32 3.44
N ALA A 48 5.32 -4.52 3.19
CA ALA A 48 4.98 -5.67 4.01
C ALA A 48 5.43 -5.48 5.46
N LEU A 49 6.62 -4.94 5.64
CA LEU A 49 7.14 -4.67 6.98
C LEU A 49 6.25 -3.67 7.71
N LEU A 50 5.91 -2.56 7.06
CA LEU A 50 5.10 -1.53 7.69
C LEU A 50 3.68 -2.01 7.95
N LEU A 51 3.14 -2.78 7.03
CA LEU A 51 1.80 -3.33 7.19
C LEU A 51 1.71 -4.23 8.42
N ASN A 52 2.77 -5.00 8.68
CA ASN A 52 2.80 -5.87 9.84
C ASN A 52 3.08 -5.13 11.14
N ARG A 53 3.70 -3.97 11.07
CA ARG A 53 4.06 -3.20 12.26
C ARG A 53 3.01 -2.20 12.67
N ALA A 54 2.18 -1.75 11.74
CA ALA A 54 1.23 -0.70 12.02
C ALA A 54 0.03 -1.23 12.81
N SER A 55 -0.44 -0.43 13.73
CA SER A 55 -1.66 -0.74 14.46
C SER A 55 -2.87 -0.68 13.54
N GLN A 56 -2.85 0.28 12.63
CA GLN A 56 -3.90 0.43 11.62
C GLN A 56 -3.26 0.69 10.26
N SER A 57 -3.94 0.27 9.21
CA SER A 57 -3.46 0.50 7.87
C SER A 57 -4.59 0.93 6.97
N LEU A 58 -4.26 1.81 6.03
CA LEU A 58 -5.22 2.37 5.09
C LEU A 58 -4.68 2.19 3.69
N LEU A 59 -5.40 1.46 2.87
CA LEU A 59 -5.02 1.24 1.48
C LEU A 59 -5.78 2.23 0.59
N LEU A 60 -5.04 3.05 -0.12
CA LEU A 60 -5.60 3.94 -1.14
C LEU A 60 -5.38 3.27 -2.49
N ILE A 61 -6.45 2.97 -3.17
CA ILE A 61 -6.31 2.22 -4.41
C ILE A 61 -7.30 2.72 -5.45
N ASP A 62 -6.83 2.86 -6.68
CA ASP A 62 -7.70 3.17 -7.79
C ASP A 62 -8.46 1.92 -8.20
N LYS A 63 -9.69 2.12 -8.60
CA LYS A 63 -10.57 1.02 -8.98
C LYS A 63 -9.98 0.14 -10.06
N SER A 64 -9.18 0.71 -10.95
CA SER A 64 -8.56 -0.04 -12.04
C SER A 64 -7.51 -1.04 -11.57
N LYS A 65 -7.11 -0.97 -10.32
CA LYS A 65 -6.09 -1.86 -9.80
C LYS A 65 -6.65 -3.16 -9.24
N PHE A 66 -7.95 -3.30 -9.18
CA PHE A 66 -8.55 -4.54 -8.73
C PHE A 66 -8.54 -5.60 -9.82
N MET A 67 -8.58 -6.86 -9.42
CA MET A 67 -8.50 -8.02 -10.32
C MET A 67 -7.21 -8.01 -11.12
N ARG A 68 -6.14 -7.66 -10.46
CA ARG A 68 -4.87 -7.43 -11.12
C ARG A 68 -3.72 -7.90 -10.25
N ALA A 69 -2.79 -8.63 -10.85
CA ALA A 69 -1.58 -9.07 -10.16
C ALA A 69 -0.38 -8.31 -10.69
N SER A 70 0.71 -8.36 -9.97
CA SER A 70 1.95 -7.76 -10.41
C SER A 70 3.11 -8.72 -10.07
N GLU A 71 4.28 -8.20 -9.83
CA GLU A 71 5.49 -9.03 -9.73
C GLU A 71 5.70 -9.61 -8.33
N VAL A 72 5.48 -8.80 -7.30
CA VAL A 72 5.88 -9.18 -5.95
C VAL A 72 4.71 -8.98 -4.99
N LYS A 73 4.49 -9.98 -4.16
CA LYS A 73 3.41 -9.97 -3.19
C LYS A 73 3.79 -9.11 -1.98
N ILE A 74 2.89 -8.22 -1.58
CA ILE A 74 3.03 -7.43 -0.35
C ILE A 74 2.41 -8.17 0.83
N GLY A 75 1.20 -8.64 0.66
CA GLY A 75 0.44 -9.28 1.73
C GLY A 75 -0.98 -9.54 1.29
N GLN A 76 -1.89 -9.53 2.25
CA GLN A 76 -3.31 -9.84 2.00
C GLN A 76 -4.17 -8.63 2.32
N LEU A 77 -5.23 -8.47 1.54
CA LEU A 77 -6.20 -7.42 1.77
C LEU A 77 -6.81 -7.50 3.17
N SER A 78 -6.93 -8.70 3.70
CA SER A 78 -7.48 -8.93 5.04
C SER A 78 -6.62 -8.32 6.15
N GLN A 79 -5.37 -7.98 5.87
CA GLN A 79 -4.48 -7.34 6.83
C GLN A 79 -4.71 -5.83 6.92
N VAL A 80 -5.43 -5.27 5.96
CA VAL A 80 -5.65 -3.82 5.88
C VAL A 80 -6.86 -3.46 6.71
N THR A 81 -6.73 -2.39 7.50
CA THR A 81 -7.83 -1.96 8.36
C THR A 81 -8.95 -1.31 7.56
N GLN A 82 -8.59 -0.49 6.59
CA GLN A 82 -9.57 0.24 5.80
C GLN A 82 -9.07 0.44 4.38
N ILE A 83 -9.99 0.40 3.43
CA ILE A 83 -9.69 0.58 2.02
C ILE A 83 -10.47 1.78 1.50
N ILE A 84 -9.76 2.67 0.81
CA ILE A 84 -10.40 3.78 0.13
C ILE A 84 -10.16 3.60 -1.36
N GLN A 85 -11.24 3.40 -2.08
CA GLN A 85 -11.20 3.26 -3.53
C GLN A 85 -11.40 4.62 -4.17
N SER A 86 -10.70 4.86 -5.24
CA SER A 86 -10.89 6.05 -6.04
C SER A 86 -11.15 5.67 -7.48
N ASP A 87 -11.78 6.59 -8.19
CA ASP A 87 -11.98 6.47 -9.62
C ASP A 87 -11.23 7.66 -10.23
N LYS A 88 -10.20 7.38 -10.97
CA LYS A 88 -9.38 8.43 -11.57
C LYS A 88 -10.21 9.43 -12.37
N ARG A 89 -11.18 8.91 -13.13
CA ARG A 89 -12.01 9.74 -13.97
C ARG A 89 -12.83 10.69 -13.12
N GLN A 90 -13.39 10.20 -12.05
CA GLN A 90 -14.19 11.00 -11.17
C GLN A 90 -13.36 12.02 -10.42
N ALA A 91 -12.19 11.61 -9.95
CA ALA A 91 -11.29 12.51 -9.26
C ALA A 91 -10.91 13.70 -10.13
N ALA A 92 -10.63 13.45 -11.40
CA ALA A 92 -10.28 14.51 -12.35
C ALA A 92 -11.46 15.45 -12.56
N ARG A 93 -12.67 14.91 -12.69
CA ARG A 93 -13.85 15.73 -12.91
C ARG A 93 -14.19 16.59 -11.70
N ASP A 94 -13.94 16.09 -10.51
CA ASP A 94 -14.27 16.81 -9.30
C ASP A 94 -13.29 17.92 -8.98
N GLY A 95 -12.32 18.14 -9.84
CA GLY A 95 -11.36 19.20 -9.63
C GLY A 95 -10.39 18.92 -8.49
N LEU A 96 -10.27 17.69 -8.13
CA LEU A 96 -9.33 17.30 -7.08
C LEU A 96 -7.90 17.38 -7.55
N THR A 97 -7.75 17.70 -8.79
CA THR A 97 -6.45 17.91 -9.39
C THR A 97 -5.98 19.29 -9.06
N ARG A 98 -5.70 19.59 -7.92
CA ARG A 98 -5.21 20.92 -7.60
C ARG A 98 -3.79 20.88 -7.08
#